data_5773df583e2725095d888d9b257900e3
#
_entry.id   5773df583e2725095d888d9b257900e3
#
_cell.length_a   1.000
_cell.length_b   1.000
_cell.length_c   1.000
_cell.angle_alpha   90.00
_cell.angle_beta   90.00
_cell.angle_gamma   90.00
#
_symmetry.space_group_name_H-M   'P 1'
#
loop_
_entity.id
_entity.type
_entity.pdbx_description
1 polymer ?
#
loop_
_entity_poly.entity_id
_entity_poly.type
_entity_poly.pdbx_seq_one_letter_code
_entity_poly.pdbx_strand_id
1 'polypeptide(L)'
;MSARLQSARCLFAAFFVLLFMLVTACSTPTKRQEYVTPTDVWEGRLSVQVTGDTTQRISADFFLEGTARRASLTLNSPLGTRMARMQWDATSATLELGDQKRSFESVDAMTTHALGSALPMEAFFAWLQGRPDSAPGWELQTLEMLQGRIRARSVDRTPAVQIDLVLEPR
;
A
#
# COMPACT_ATOMS: atom_id res chain seq x y z
N MET A 1 -74.05 -8.45 11.78
CA MET A 1 -72.89 -9.32 11.60
C MET A 1 -71.79 -8.70 10.69
N SER A 2 -71.94 -7.43 10.29
CA SER A 2 -71.02 -6.79 9.32
C SER A 2 -69.88 -5.95 9.89
N ALA A 3 -69.91 -5.57 11.14
CA ALA A 3 -68.90 -4.68 11.74
C ALA A 3 -67.56 -5.39 12.13
N ARG A 4 -67.58 -6.70 12.38
CA ARG A 4 -66.38 -7.45 12.76
C ARG A 4 -65.43 -7.83 11.59
N LEU A 5 -65.98 -7.88 10.34
CA LEU A 5 -65.16 -8.15 9.19
C LEU A 5 -64.35 -6.93 8.73
N GLN A 6 -64.80 -5.72 9.00
CA GLN A 6 -64.14 -4.48 8.62
C GLN A 6 -62.88 -4.24 9.48
N SER A 7 -62.96 -4.55 10.79
CA SER A 7 -61.83 -4.38 11.72
C SER A 7 -60.66 -5.34 11.43
N ALA A 8 -60.96 -6.57 10.97
CA ALA A 8 -59.92 -7.53 10.58
C ALA A 8 -59.17 -7.12 9.32
N ARG A 9 -59.85 -6.50 8.36
CA ARG A 9 -59.22 -6.02 7.10
C ARG A 9 -58.31 -4.82 7.35
N CYS A 10 -58.67 -3.91 8.27
CA CYS A 10 -57.81 -2.78 8.64
C CYS A 10 -56.54 -3.22 9.42
N LEU A 11 -56.63 -4.24 10.25
CA LEU A 11 -55.47 -4.78 10.99
C LEU A 11 -54.54 -5.52 10.06
N PHE A 12 -55.04 -6.27 9.06
CA PHE A 12 -54.19 -6.91 8.03
C PHE A 12 -53.51 -5.90 7.12
N ALA A 13 -54.19 -4.83 6.72
CA ALA A 13 -53.57 -3.76 5.92
C ALA A 13 -52.50 -3.00 6.69
N ALA A 14 -52.73 -2.71 7.99
CA ALA A 14 -51.73 -2.05 8.82
C ALA A 14 -50.49 -2.93 9.09
N PHE A 15 -50.67 -4.24 9.26
CA PHE A 15 -49.56 -5.19 9.39
C PHE A 15 -48.70 -5.30 8.12
N PHE A 16 -49.35 -5.29 6.95
CA PHE A 16 -48.67 -5.34 5.66
C PHE A 16 -47.87 -4.07 5.36
N VAL A 17 -48.39 -2.89 5.73
CA VAL A 17 -47.69 -1.60 5.61
C VAL A 17 -46.52 -1.53 6.55
N LEU A 18 -46.64 -2.04 7.79
CA LEU A 18 -45.55 -2.09 8.75
C LEU A 18 -44.43 -3.04 8.31
N LEU A 19 -44.78 -4.18 7.68
CA LEU A 19 -43.81 -5.15 7.16
C LEU A 19 -43.07 -4.59 5.96
N PHE A 20 -43.68 -3.74 5.14
CA PHE A 20 -43.07 -3.12 3.96
C PHE A 20 -42.09 -2.00 4.31
N MET A 21 -42.24 -1.36 5.48
CA MET A 21 -41.31 -0.34 5.98
C MET A 21 -39.98 -0.92 6.55
N LEU A 22 -39.94 -2.20 6.87
CA LEU A 22 -38.74 -2.86 7.42
C LEU A 22 -37.70 -3.27 6.37
N VAL A 23 -37.99 -3.17 5.08
CA VAL A 23 -37.10 -3.64 4.00
C VAL A 23 -36.17 -2.54 3.47
N THR A 24 -36.32 -1.27 3.90
CA THR A 24 -35.55 -0.14 3.32
C THR A 24 -34.30 0.26 4.10
N ALA A 25 -33.84 -0.52 5.10
CA ALA A 25 -32.77 -0.12 6.01
C ALA A 25 -31.43 -0.88 5.80
N CYS A 26 -31.12 -1.31 4.59
CA CYS A 26 -29.77 -1.81 4.27
C CYS A 26 -29.16 -1.08 3.06
N SER A 27 -28.99 0.23 3.17
CA SER A 27 -28.05 0.96 2.35
C SER A 27 -26.67 0.88 3.03
N THR A 28 -25.97 -0.20 2.82
CA THR A 28 -24.52 -0.22 3.04
C THR A 28 -23.91 0.86 2.16
N PRO A 29 -23.16 1.84 2.73
CA PRO A 29 -22.41 2.75 1.91
C PRO A 29 -21.37 1.92 1.15
N THR A 30 -21.65 1.64 -0.11
CA THR A 30 -20.65 1.12 -1.03
C THR A 30 -19.55 2.19 -1.07
N LYS A 31 -18.44 1.99 -0.34
CA LYS A 31 -17.21 2.73 -0.62
C LYS A 31 -17.04 2.62 -2.12
N ARG A 32 -17.23 3.75 -2.82
CA ARG A 32 -16.95 3.85 -4.25
C ARG A 32 -15.53 3.34 -4.41
N GLN A 33 -15.38 2.13 -4.89
CA GLN A 33 -14.12 1.57 -5.31
C GLN A 33 -13.72 2.45 -6.49
N GLU A 34 -12.89 3.44 -6.20
CA GLU A 34 -12.31 4.31 -7.21
C GLU A 34 -11.64 3.36 -8.20
N TYR A 35 -12.12 3.37 -9.41
CA TYR A 35 -11.62 2.53 -10.51
C TYR A 35 -10.14 2.90 -10.68
N VAL A 36 -9.30 2.12 -10.05
CA VAL A 36 -7.85 2.28 -10.16
C VAL A 36 -7.53 1.86 -11.59
N THR A 37 -7.12 2.81 -12.41
CA THR A 37 -6.43 2.57 -13.68
C THR A 37 -5.46 1.41 -13.50
N PRO A 38 -5.20 0.58 -14.55
CA PRO A 38 -4.28 -0.56 -14.42
C PRO A 38 -3.02 -0.08 -13.70
N THR A 39 -2.91 -0.46 -12.45
CA THR A 39 -1.83 -0.03 -11.58
C THR A 39 -0.64 -0.86 -12.00
N ASP A 40 0.47 -0.21 -12.25
CA ASP A 40 1.71 -0.95 -12.46
C ASP A 40 1.98 -1.82 -11.24
N VAL A 41 2.31 -3.08 -11.49
CA VAL A 41 2.64 -4.06 -10.46
C VAL A 41 4.09 -4.47 -10.66
N TRP A 42 4.85 -4.52 -9.58
CA TRP A 42 6.23 -5.03 -9.56
C TRP A 42 6.36 -6.07 -8.46
N GLU A 43 7.03 -7.13 -8.80
CA GLU A 43 7.37 -8.21 -7.87
C GLU A 43 8.83 -8.60 -8.06
N GLY A 44 9.39 -9.21 -7.01
CA GLY A 44 10.76 -9.65 -7.04
C GLY A 44 11.36 -9.68 -5.64
N ARG A 45 12.68 -9.55 -5.60
CA ARG A 45 13.44 -9.56 -4.33
C ARG A 45 14.00 -8.20 -4.02
N LEU A 46 13.83 -7.80 -2.77
CA LEU A 46 14.35 -6.56 -2.20
C LEU A 46 15.41 -6.90 -1.14
N SER A 47 16.54 -6.21 -1.17
CA SER A 47 17.46 -6.12 -0.04
C SER A 47 17.70 -4.67 0.30
N VAL A 48 17.53 -4.33 1.58
CA VAL A 48 17.85 -3.00 2.13
C VAL A 48 18.93 -3.15 3.18
N GLN A 49 19.98 -2.36 3.04
CA GLN A 49 21.03 -2.23 4.03
C GLN A 49 21.05 -0.80 4.57
N VAL A 50 20.95 -0.68 5.88
CA VAL A 50 21.07 0.60 6.61
C VAL A 50 22.35 0.54 7.42
N THR A 51 23.28 1.45 7.15
CA THR A 51 24.59 1.52 7.79
C THR A 51 24.72 2.81 8.59
N GLY A 52 24.71 2.68 9.91
CA GLY A 52 24.93 3.74 10.89
C GLY A 52 25.90 3.22 11.97
N ASP A 53 25.59 3.47 13.23
CA ASP A 53 26.34 2.91 14.36
C ASP A 53 26.31 1.37 14.37
N THR A 54 25.22 0.81 13.87
CA THR A 54 25.06 -0.62 13.57
C THR A 54 24.61 -0.79 12.14
N THR A 55 25.02 -1.89 11.49
CA THR A 55 24.54 -2.24 10.16
C THR A 55 23.35 -3.19 10.27
N GLN A 56 22.23 -2.80 9.70
CA GLN A 56 21.03 -3.63 9.58
C GLN A 56 20.83 -4.01 8.11
N ARG A 57 20.48 -5.28 7.86
CA ARG A 57 20.14 -5.78 6.54
C ARG A 57 18.82 -6.53 6.59
N ILE A 58 17.93 -6.19 5.68
CA ILE A 58 16.66 -6.85 5.49
C ILE A 58 16.63 -7.37 4.06
N SER A 59 16.23 -8.64 3.87
CA SER A 59 15.98 -9.21 2.57
C SER A 59 14.59 -9.83 2.58
N ALA A 60 13.81 -9.55 1.56
CA ALA A 60 12.42 -9.98 1.45
C ALA A 60 12.01 -10.13 -0.01
N ASP A 61 11.02 -10.96 -0.28
CA ASP A 61 10.28 -10.91 -1.52
C ASP A 61 9.28 -9.75 -1.41
N PHE A 62 9.13 -8.97 -2.47
CA PHE A 62 8.25 -7.81 -2.46
C PHE A 62 7.17 -7.90 -3.53
N PHE A 63 6.02 -7.35 -3.19
CA PHE A 63 4.92 -7.07 -4.09
C PHE A 63 4.53 -5.62 -3.94
N LEU A 64 4.70 -4.84 -4.99
CA LEU A 64 4.40 -3.42 -5.04
C LEU A 64 3.36 -3.15 -6.12
N GLU A 65 2.28 -2.49 -5.76
CA GLU A 65 1.24 -2.04 -6.68
C GLU A 65 0.95 -0.57 -6.46
N GLY A 66 0.81 0.20 -7.54
CA GLY A 66 0.44 1.60 -7.44
C GLY A 66 1.33 2.55 -8.22
N THR A 67 1.43 3.76 -7.70
CA THR A 67 2.23 4.87 -8.23
C THR A 67 3.02 5.52 -7.10
N ALA A 68 3.94 6.42 -7.42
CA ALA A 68 4.68 7.16 -6.39
C ALA A 68 3.75 7.88 -5.39
N ARG A 69 2.58 8.33 -5.83
CA ARG A 69 1.62 9.06 -5.00
C ARG A 69 0.66 8.20 -4.20
N ARG A 70 0.40 6.97 -4.65
CA ARG A 70 -0.50 6.03 -3.98
C ARG A 70 -0.10 4.61 -4.32
N ALA A 71 0.33 3.86 -3.33
CA ALA A 71 0.71 2.48 -3.54
C ALA A 71 0.56 1.62 -2.27
N SER A 72 0.69 0.32 -2.49
CA SER A 72 0.80 -0.71 -1.46
C SER A 72 2.03 -1.56 -1.72
N LEU A 73 2.93 -1.64 -0.75
CA LEU A 73 4.10 -2.50 -0.76
C LEU A 73 3.95 -3.56 0.32
N THR A 74 4.00 -4.81 -0.07
CA THR A 74 4.04 -5.96 0.85
C THR A 74 5.42 -6.59 0.79
N LEU A 75 6.01 -6.87 1.95
CA LEU A 75 7.27 -7.58 2.10
C LEU A 75 7.01 -8.93 2.77
N ASN A 76 7.45 -10.00 2.13
CA ASN A 76 7.33 -11.37 2.63
C ASN A 76 8.71 -11.97 2.90
N SER A 77 8.80 -12.81 3.92
CA SER A 77 9.98 -13.66 4.12
C SER A 77 10.10 -14.67 2.97
N PRO A 78 11.26 -15.29 2.75
CA PRO A 78 11.43 -16.37 1.77
C PRO A 78 10.51 -17.58 2.01
N LEU A 79 9.90 -17.68 3.19
CA LEU A 79 8.90 -18.71 3.53
C LEU A 79 7.46 -18.24 3.27
N GLY A 80 7.26 -17.08 2.65
CA GLY A 80 5.95 -16.53 2.31
C GLY A 80 5.22 -15.83 3.48
N THR A 81 5.84 -15.71 4.66
CA THR A 81 5.22 -15.00 5.78
C THR A 81 5.35 -13.50 5.59
N ARG A 82 4.24 -12.77 5.71
CA ARG A 82 4.26 -11.30 5.63
C ARG A 82 5.06 -10.70 6.79
N MET A 83 6.12 -9.99 6.46
CA MET A 83 6.99 -9.28 7.40
C MET A 83 6.52 -7.85 7.62
N ALA A 84 6.16 -7.17 6.53
CA ALA A 84 5.73 -5.78 6.57
C ALA A 84 4.69 -5.50 5.48
N ARG A 85 3.86 -4.49 5.72
CA ARG A 85 3.00 -3.87 4.71
C ARG A 85 3.08 -2.37 4.86
N MET A 86 3.33 -1.69 3.76
CA MET A 86 3.35 -0.24 3.65
C MET A 86 2.26 0.19 2.70
N GLN A 87 1.48 1.19 3.07
CA GLN A 87 0.45 1.77 2.22
C GLN A 87 0.55 3.29 2.35
N TRP A 88 0.45 3.99 1.24
CA TRP A 88 0.45 5.45 1.25
C TRP A 88 -0.44 6.03 0.18
N ASP A 89 -0.84 7.25 0.43
CA ASP A 89 -1.51 8.13 -0.51
C ASP A 89 -0.94 9.56 -0.40
N ALA A 90 -1.60 10.53 -1.02
CA ALA A 90 -1.12 11.92 -1.04
C ALA A 90 -1.13 12.60 0.36
N THR A 91 -1.81 12.04 1.34
CA THR A 91 -2.10 12.68 2.63
C THR A 91 -1.67 11.88 3.84
N SER A 92 -1.34 10.61 3.66
CA SER A 92 -1.02 9.71 4.77
C SER A 92 -0.21 8.51 4.33
N ALA A 93 0.49 7.90 5.27
CA ALA A 93 1.14 6.61 5.08
C ALA A 93 0.95 5.72 6.30
N THR A 94 0.96 4.42 6.09
CA THR A 94 0.81 3.41 7.15
C THR A 94 1.86 2.33 6.98
N LEU A 95 2.51 1.99 8.07
CA LEU A 95 3.44 0.86 8.18
C LEU A 95 2.85 -0.17 9.15
N GLU A 96 2.73 -1.41 8.68
CA GLU A 96 2.36 -2.58 9.48
C GLU A 96 3.57 -3.52 9.58
N LEU A 97 3.99 -3.86 10.79
CA LEU A 97 5.06 -4.80 11.11
C LEU A 97 4.52 -5.86 12.07
N GLY A 98 4.26 -7.07 11.58
CA GLY A 98 3.53 -8.07 12.36
C GLY A 98 2.17 -7.52 12.80
N ASP A 99 1.91 -7.51 14.11
CA ASP A 99 0.66 -6.99 14.70
C ASP A 99 0.70 -5.49 15.00
N GLN A 100 1.83 -4.82 14.79
CA GLN A 100 1.98 -3.39 15.04
C GLN A 100 1.63 -2.59 13.80
N LYS A 101 0.79 -1.58 13.99
CA LYS A 101 0.40 -0.63 12.95
C LYS A 101 0.73 0.80 13.39
N ARG A 102 1.41 1.54 12.52
CA ARG A 102 1.77 2.95 12.74
C ARG A 102 1.36 3.80 11.54
N SER A 103 0.79 4.96 11.82
CA SER A 103 0.42 5.94 10.79
C SER A 103 1.40 7.12 10.80
N PHE A 104 1.60 7.69 9.62
CA PHE A 104 2.49 8.82 9.34
C PHE A 104 1.75 9.84 8.47
N GLU A 105 2.17 11.08 8.54
CA GLU A 105 1.62 12.19 7.74
C GLU A 105 2.00 12.12 6.24
N SER A 106 3.06 11.36 5.90
CA SER A 106 3.54 11.20 4.53
C SER A 106 4.35 9.92 4.36
N VAL A 107 4.55 9.49 3.11
CA VAL A 107 5.46 8.41 2.77
C VAL A 107 6.92 8.76 3.13
N ASP A 108 7.32 10.02 3.02
CA ASP A 108 8.66 10.47 3.39
C ASP A 108 8.90 10.31 4.90
N ALA A 109 7.92 10.68 5.74
CA ALA A 109 7.99 10.47 7.18
C ALA A 109 8.06 8.98 7.53
N MET A 110 7.28 8.15 6.83
CA MET A 110 7.29 6.70 7.01
C MET A 110 8.64 6.09 6.63
N THR A 111 9.19 6.42 5.46
CA THR A 111 10.48 5.88 4.99
C THR A 111 11.65 6.41 5.83
N THR A 112 11.60 7.66 6.26
CA THR A 112 12.56 8.21 7.23
C THR A 112 12.54 7.44 8.55
N HIS A 113 11.35 7.12 9.05
CA HIS A 113 11.22 6.30 10.26
C HIS A 113 11.77 4.89 10.08
N ALA A 114 11.51 4.26 8.93
CA ALA A 114 11.90 2.87 8.65
C ALA A 114 13.38 2.71 8.27
N LEU A 115 13.96 3.69 7.58
CA LEU A 115 15.28 3.60 6.96
C LEU A 115 16.27 4.64 7.48
N GLY A 116 15.81 5.61 8.28
CA GLY A 116 16.61 6.77 8.68
C GLY A 116 16.78 7.83 7.59
N SER A 117 16.15 7.65 6.43
CA SER A 117 16.21 8.57 5.30
C SER A 117 14.95 8.48 4.45
N ALA A 118 14.47 9.62 3.97
CA ALA A 118 13.36 9.65 3.02
C ALA A 118 13.79 8.99 1.69
N LEU A 119 12.94 8.09 1.18
CA LEU A 119 13.12 7.47 -0.13
C LEU A 119 12.51 8.38 -1.20
N PRO A 120 13.22 8.71 -2.29
CA PRO A 120 12.71 9.58 -3.35
C PRO A 120 11.69 8.82 -4.22
N MET A 121 10.43 8.81 -3.81
CA MET A 121 9.40 7.93 -4.38
C MET A 121 9.20 8.12 -5.88
N GLU A 122 9.23 9.35 -6.40
CA GLU A 122 9.08 9.60 -7.84
C GLU A 122 10.24 8.96 -8.63
N ALA A 123 11.48 9.15 -8.16
CA ALA A 123 12.65 8.52 -8.80
C ALA A 123 12.63 6.99 -8.61
N PHE A 124 12.24 6.50 -7.44
CA PHE A 124 12.13 5.07 -7.18
C PHE A 124 11.19 4.38 -8.16
N PHE A 125 10.00 4.94 -8.40
CA PHE A 125 9.07 4.41 -9.39
C PHE A 125 9.59 4.55 -10.84
N ALA A 126 10.33 5.63 -11.15
CA ALA A 126 11.00 5.75 -12.43
C ALA A 126 12.04 4.64 -12.63
N TRP A 127 12.83 4.32 -11.59
CA TRP A 127 13.81 3.21 -11.64
C TRP A 127 13.13 1.86 -11.89
N LEU A 128 12.00 1.58 -11.24
CA LEU A 128 11.21 0.36 -11.47
C LEU A 128 10.70 0.26 -12.92
N GLN A 129 10.50 1.39 -13.59
CA GLN A 129 10.11 1.48 -15.00
C GLN A 129 11.32 1.46 -15.95
N GLY A 130 12.53 1.26 -15.45
CA GLY A 130 13.76 1.26 -16.23
C GLY A 130 14.26 2.66 -16.63
N ARG A 131 13.73 3.73 -16.06
CA ARG A 131 14.19 5.10 -16.29
C ARG A 131 15.19 5.51 -15.21
N PRO A 132 16.41 5.94 -15.58
CA PRO A 132 17.45 6.32 -14.63
C PRO A 132 17.29 7.77 -14.13
N ASP A 133 16.11 8.12 -13.65
CA ASP A 133 15.85 9.47 -13.13
C ASP A 133 16.77 9.78 -11.95
N SER A 134 17.36 10.98 -11.97
CA SER A 134 18.21 11.44 -10.87
C SER A 134 17.40 11.81 -9.64
N ALA A 135 17.94 11.55 -8.45
CA ALA A 135 17.34 11.95 -7.19
C ALA A 135 18.39 12.61 -6.29
N PRO A 136 18.13 13.80 -5.74
CA PRO A 136 19.07 14.47 -4.84
C PRO A 136 19.43 13.60 -3.64
N GLY A 137 20.73 13.43 -3.40
CA GLY A 137 21.24 12.61 -2.30
C GLY A 137 21.13 11.09 -2.51
N TRP A 138 20.94 10.65 -3.77
CA TRP A 138 20.94 9.25 -4.14
C TRP A 138 21.78 9.02 -5.40
N GLU A 139 22.50 7.91 -5.41
CA GLU A 139 23.24 7.41 -6.57
C GLU A 139 22.59 6.11 -7.04
N LEU A 140 22.32 6.03 -8.35
CA LEU A 140 21.75 4.87 -9.02
C LEU A 140 22.81 4.19 -9.89
N GLN A 141 22.96 2.86 -9.73
CA GLN A 141 23.76 2.05 -10.66
C GLN A 141 22.89 1.60 -11.83
N THR A 142 23.22 2.09 -13.04
CA THR A 142 22.39 1.90 -14.23
C THR A 142 22.76 0.67 -15.07
N LEU A 143 23.94 0.08 -14.86
CA LEU A 143 24.51 -0.96 -15.73
C LEU A 143 23.62 -2.22 -15.84
N GLU A 144 22.89 -2.58 -14.80
CA GLU A 144 22.08 -3.79 -14.74
C GLU A 144 20.57 -3.52 -14.78
N MET A 145 20.15 -2.26 -14.92
CA MET A 145 18.73 -1.89 -14.89
C MET A 145 17.90 -2.56 -16.00
N LEU A 146 18.44 -2.66 -17.21
CA LEU A 146 17.76 -3.33 -18.33
C LEU A 146 17.58 -4.84 -18.09
N GLN A 147 18.31 -5.40 -17.14
CA GLN A 147 18.20 -6.79 -16.70
C GLN A 147 17.28 -6.96 -15.47
N GLY A 148 16.55 -5.91 -15.12
CA GLY A 148 15.67 -5.90 -13.94
C GLY A 148 16.40 -5.79 -12.59
N ARG A 149 17.67 -5.39 -12.58
CA ARG A 149 18.43 -5.17 -11.35
C ARG A 149 18.61 -3.69 -11.10
N ILE A 150 18.13 -3.23 -9.97
CA ILE A 150 18.18 -1.83 -9.56
C ILE A 150 19.00 -1.77 -8.27
N ARG A 151 20.04 -0.96 -8.27
CA ARG A 151 20.81 -0.66 -7.07
C ARG A 151 20.92 0.84 -6.88
N ALA A 152 20.44 1.33 -5.75
CA ALA A 152 20.50 2.71 -5.38
C ALA A 152 21.09 2.86 -3.97
N ARG A 153 21.86 3.91 -3.74
CA ARG A 153 22.39 4.21 -2.41
C ARG A 153 22.22 5.69 -2.07
N SER A 154 21.97 5.97 -0.81
CA SER A 154 22.02 7.35 -0.32
C SER A 154 23.47 7.82 -0.23
N VAL A 155 23.72 9.10 -0.58
CA VAL A 155 25.02 9.76 -0.44
C VAL A 155 24.91 10.90 0.56
N ASP A 156 26.03 11.16 1.27
CA ASP A 156 26.15 12.24 2.24
C ASP A 156 25.09 12.20 3.36
N ARG A 157 24.65 10.99 3.75
CA ARG A 157 23.64 10.76 4.80
C ARG A 157 24.12 9.74 5.82
N THR A 158 23.72 9.96 7.08
CA THR A 158 23.90 9.03 8.17
C THR A 158 22.56 8.84 8.86
N PRO A 159 22.04 7.59 8.90
CA PRO A 159 22.60 6.36 8.34
C PRO A 159 22.62 6.36 6.80
N ALA A 160 23.61 5.67 6.22
CA ALA A 160 23.63 5.40 4.79
C ALA A 160 22.68 4.25 4.46
N VAL A 161 21.91 4.41 3.39
CA VAL A 161 20.93 3.41 2.93
C VAL A 161 21.34 2.90 1.57
N GLN A 162 21.39 1.59 1.39
CA GLN A 162 21.50 0.93 0.09
C GLN A 162 20.28 0.06 -0.15
N ILE A 163 19.73 0.15 -1.34
CA ILE A 163 18.59 -0.63 -1.82
C ILE A 163 19.03 -1.41 -3.05
N ASP A 164 18.86 -2.71 -3.01
CA ASP A 164 19.07 -3.63 -4.13
C ASP A 164 17.74 -4.32 -4.46
N LEU A 165 17.29 -4.20 -5.71
CA LEU A 165 16.09 -4.85 -6.22
C LEU A 165 16.45 -5.78 -7.37
N VAL A 166 15.81 -6.93 -7.40
CA VAL A 166 15.80 -7.85 -8.54
C VAL A 166 14.35 -8.07 -8.91
N LEU A 167 13.93 -7.49 -10.05
CA LEU A 167 12.57 -7.61 -10.56
C LEU A 167 12.36 -8.97 -11.20
N GLU A 168 11.18 -9.55 -11.02
CA GLU A 168 10.77 -10.72 -11.79
C GLU A 168 10.45 -10.31 -13.23
N PRO A 169 10.82 -11.13 -14.23
CA PRO A 169 10.45 -10.89 -15.62
C PRO A 169 8.92 -10.86 -15.76
N ARG A 170 8.42 -9.86 -16.42
CA ARG A 170 7.00 -9.76 -16.80
C ARG A 170 6.71 -10.56 -18.06
#